data_94b8ca709796d9ad4c08d83d36f35937
#
_entry.id   94b8ca709796d9ad4c08d83d36f35937
#
_cell.length_a   1.000
_cell.length_b   1.000
_cell.length_c   1.000
_cell.angle_alpha   90.00
_cell.angle_beta   90.00
_cell.angle_gamma   90.00
#
_symmetry.space_group_name_H-M   'P 1'
#
loop_
_entity.id
_entity.type
_entity.pdbx_description
1 polymer ?
#
loop_
_entity_poly.entity_id
_entity_poly.type
_entity_poly.pdbx_seq_one_letter_code
_entity_poly.pdbx_strand_id
1 'polypeptide(L)'
;MPNCFVRITDIGAMDELVEGSKERPVVIFKHSLTCPISSAAYDQMEAFEGNVSLVEVQKARELSNEIENRLGVTHASPQVIVLRNGQVVWNASHFNITARAVAEAVQKAEATAPEQGHQAGAGD
;
A
#
# COMPACT_ATOMS: atom_id res chain seq x y z
N MET A 1 -3.61 10.05 15.91
CA MET A 1 -3.67 10.94 14.75
C MET A 1 -4.55 10.34 13.68
N PRO A 2 -5.37 11.12 13.04
CA PRO A 2 -6.10 10.61 11.89
C PRO A 2 -5.12 10.22 10.78
N ASN A 3 -5.62 9.53 9.80
CA ASN A 3 -4.77 9.14 8.69
C ASN A 3 -4.37 10.38 7.87
N CYS A 4 -3.39 10.16 7.01
CA CYS A 4 -2.95 11.18 6.08
C CYS A 4 -2.91 10.54 4.69
N PHE A 5 -3.88 10.90 3.85
CA PHE A 5 -3.92 10.46 2.46
C PHE A 5 -3.04 11.37 1.62
N VAL A 6 -2.10 10.77 0.92
CA VAL A 6 -1.28 11.49 -0.05
C VAL A 6 -1.61 10.92 -1.42
N ARG A 7 -2.24 11.74 -2.27
CA ARG A 7 -2.61 11.29 -3.61
C ARG A 7 -1.36 11.23 -4.48
N ILE A 8 -1.18 10.11 -5.15
CA ILE A 8 -0.06 9.94 -6.08
C ILE A 8 -0.63 9.61 -7.46
N THR A 9 0.02 10.12 -8.52
CA THR A 9 -0.53 10.02 -9.86
C THR A 9 0.47 9.54 -10.90
N ASP A 10 1.76 9.67 -10.69
CA ASP A 10 2.71 9.34 -11.75
C ASP A 10 3.58 8.14 -11.37
N ILE A 11 4.17 7.54 -12.40
CA ILE A 11 4.97 6.34 -12.23
C ILE A 11 6.21 6.59 -11.38
N GLY A 12 6.75 7.81 -11.42
CA GLY A 12 7.91 8.17 -10.61
C GLY A 12 7.67 8.00 -9.12
N ALA A 13 6.42 8.19 -8.66
CA ALA A 13 6.10 7.99 -7.26
C ALA A 13 6.34 6.54 -6.82
N MET A 14 6.26 5.60 -7.74
CA MET A 14 6.49 4.19 -7.43
C MET A 14 7.90 3.94 -6.89
N ASP A 15 8.89 4.58 -7.49
CA ASP A 15 10.27 4.43 -7.03
C ASP A 15 10.41 4.94 -5.60
N GLU A 16 9.77 6.07 -5.29
CA GLU A 16 9.83 6.64 -3.95
C GLU A 16 9.15 5.74 -2.92
N LEU A 17 8.04 5.12 -3.31
CA LEU A 17 7.35 4.20 -2.41
C LEU A 17 8.19 2.97 -2.12
N VAL A 18 8.82 2.41 -3.14
CA VAL A 18 9.67 1.23 -2.98
C VAL A 18 10.87 1.56 -2.10
N GLU A 19 11.51 2.71 -2.33
CA GLU A 19 12.64 3.12 -1.51
C GLU A 19 12.22 3.37 -0.06
N GLY A 20 11.10 4.04 0.14
CA GLY A 20 10.60 4.31 1.48
C GLY A 20 10.26 3.03 2.25
N SER A 21 9.85 1.99 1.53
CA SER A 21 9.47 0.73 2.17
C SER A 21 10.66 -0.02 2.75
N LYS A 22 11.88 0.38 2.41
CA LYS A 22 13.07 -0.20 3.01
C LYS A 22 13.28 0.27 4.45
N GLU A 23 12.68 1.41 4.80
CA GLU A 23 12.85 1.98 6.13
C GLU A 23 11.60 1.84 6.99
N ARG A 24 10.43 1.77 6.37
CA ARG A 24 9.18 1.65 7.09
C ARG A 24 8.12 1.05 6.18
N PRO A 25 7.05 0.46 6.75
CA PRO A 25 5.97 -0.05 5.92
C PRO A 25 5.32 1.08 5.12
N VAL A 26 4.96 0.78 3.87
CA VAL A 26 4.28 1.72 2.98
C VAL A 26 2.92 1.13 2.66
N VAL A 27 1.86 1.94 2.82
CA VAL A 27 0.49 1.52 2.55
C VAL A 27 0.02 2.21 1.27
N ILE A 28 -0.37 1.41 0.28
CA ILE A 28 -0.91 1.90 -0.98
C ILE A 28 -2.39 1.52 -1.03
N PHE A 29 -3.26 2.49 -1.30
CA PHE A 29 -4.69 2.25 -1.41
C PHE A 29 -5.14 2.61 -2.82
N LYS A 30 -5.54 1.60 -3.60
CA LYS A 30 -6.11 1.81 -4.94
C LYS A 30 -7.61 1.96 -4.80
N HIS A 31 -8.11 3.12 -5.15
CA HIS A 31 -9.49 3.53 -4.91
C HIS A 31 -10.17 3.85 -6.23
N SER A 32 -11.38 3.32 -6.42
CA SER A 32 -12.21 3.66 -7.57
C SER A 32 -13.20 4.73 -7.17
N LEU A 33 -13.24 5.82 -7.94
CA LEU A 33 -14.10 6.95 -7.62
C LEU A 33 -15.59 6.67 -7.84
N THR A 34 -15.92 5.61 -8.57
CA THR A 34 -17.30 5.33 -8.98
C THR A 34 -17.87 4.03 -8.40
N CYS A 35 -17.10 3.32 -7.60
CA CYS A 35 -17.51 2.01 -7.10
C CYS A 35 -17.98 2.12 -5.64
N PRO A 36 -19.24 1.68 -5.35
CA PRO A 36 -19.73 1.74 -3.96
C PRO A 36 -18.89 0.92 -2.99
N ILE A 37 -18.32 -0.20 -3.44
CA ILE A 37 -17.45 -1.01 -2.58
C ILE A 37 -16.18 -0.24 -2.25
N SER A 38 -15.64 0.54 -3.20
CA SER A 38 -14.49 1.40 -2.94
C SER A 38 -14.82 2.48 -1.92
N SER A 39 -16.05 2.99 -1.95
CA SER A 39 -16.48 3.99 -0.98
C SER A 39 -16.46 3.42 0.44
N ALA A 40 -16.94 2.19 0.59
CA ALA A 40 -16.90 1.51 1.90
C ALA A 40 -15.46 1.28 2.36
N ALA A 41 -14.58 0.90 1.43
CA ALA A 41 -13.17 0.71 1.75
C ALA A 41 -12.53 2.03 2.13
N TYR A 42 -12.91 3.11 1.47
CA TYR A 42 -12.40 4.46 1.78
C TYR A 42 -12.72 4.81 3.24
N ASP A 43 -13.96 4.53 3.67
CA ASP A 43 -14.34 4.80 5.06
C ASP A 43 -13.46 4.01 6.03
N GLN A 44 -13.16 2.76 5.71
CA GLN A 44 -12.27 1.97 6.56
C GLN A 44 -10.86 2.55 6.58
N MET A 45 -10.37 3.02 5.43
CA MET A 45 -9.03 3.58 5.38
C MET A 45 -8.97 4.94 6.08
N GLU A 46 -10.07 5.68 6.14
CA GLU A 46 -10.11 6.90 6.94
C GLU A 46 -9.97 6.61 8.43
N ALA A 47 -10.44 5.46 8.87
CA ALA A 47 -10.34 5.05 10.27
C ALA A 47 -8.94 4.50 10.60
N PHE A 48 -8.17 4.12 9.60
CA PHE A 48 -6.80 3.66 9.82
C PHE A 48 -5.90 4.85 10.14
N GLU A 49 -5.12 4.74 11.20
CA GLU A 49 -4.22 5.81 11.61
C GLU A 49 -2.85 5.58 11.01
N GLY A 50 -2.42 6.48 10.14
CA GLY A 50 -1.13 6.38 9.49
C GLY A 50 -1.18 7.00 8.11
N ASN A 51 -0.04 6.97 7.45
CA ASN A 51 0.10 7.54 6.10
C ASN A 51 -0.35 6.52 5.07
N VAL A 52 -1.11 6.99 4.09
CA VAL A 52 -1.64 6.15 3.02
C VAL A 52 -1.38 6.85 1.70
N SER A 53 -0.75 6.14 0.77
CA SER A 53 -0.57 6.64 -0.58
C SER A 53 -1.80 6.25 -1.40
N LEU A 54 -2.57 7.25 -1.80
CA LEU A 54 -3.86 7.05 -2.45
C LEU A 54 -3.70 7.09 -3.97
N VAL A 55 -4.15 6.04 -4.63
CA VAL A 55 -4.16 5.95 -6.09
C VAL A 55 -5.61 5.91 -6.54
N GLU A 56 -6.07 6.99 -7.18
CA GLU A 56 -7.41 7.03 -7.77
C GLU A 56 -7.30 6.43 -9.17
N VAL A 57 -7.79 5.21 -9.33
CA VAL A 57 -7.47 4.42 -10.51
C VAL A 57 -7.92 5.07 -11.82
N GLN A 58 -9.03 5.84 -11.81
CA GLN A 58 -9.49 6.52 -13.01
C GLN A 58 -8.59 7.68 -13.42
N LYS A 59 -7.86 8.27 -12.47
CA LYS A 59 -7.01 9.43 -12.72
C LYS A 59 -5.53 9.07 -12.83
N ALA A 60 -5.16 7.87 -12.39
CA ALA A 60 -3.76 7.45 -12.38
C ALA A 60 -3.63 6.04 -12.94
N ARG A 61 -4.18 5.82 -14.14
CA ARG A 61 -4.28 4.48 -14.71
C ARG A 61 -2.91 3.87 -14.98
N GLU A 62 -1.97 4.67 -15.49
CA GLU A 62 -0.63 4.15 -15.75
C GLU A 62 0.07 3.72 -14.48
N LEU A 63 -0.08 4.53 -13.42
CA LEU A 63 0.50 4.17 -12.13
C LEU A 63 -0.14 2.90 -11.59
N SER A 64 -1.46 2.79 -11.69
CA SER A 64 -2.17 1.60 -11.23
C SER A 64 -1.66 0.34 -11.94
N ASN A 65 -1.43 0.44 -13.26
CA ASN A 65 -0.91 -0.68 -14.04
C ASN A 65 0.53 -1.00 -13.65
N GLU A 66 1.32 0.03 -13.39
CA GLU A 66 2.72 -0.19 -12.98
C GLU A 66 2.80 -0.87 -11.62
N ILE A 67 1.89 -0.53 -10.70
CA ILE A 67 1.83 -1.19 -9.40
C ILE A 67 1.62 -2.69 -9.59
N GLU A 68 0.67 -3.06 -10.44
CA GLU A 68 0.42 -4.47 -10.71
C GLU A 68 1.65 -5.15 -11.31
N ASN A 69 2.23 -4.51 -12.33
CA ASN A 69 3.36 -5.12 -13.04
C ASN A 69 4.59 -5.23 -12.16
N ARG A 70 4.90 -4.19 -11.42
CA ARG A 70 6.14 -4.17 -10.64
C ARG A 70 6.05 -5.02 -9.40
N LEU A 71 4.90 -5.03 -8.74
CA LEU A 71 4.74 -5.73 -7.47
C LEU A 71 4.20 -7.14 -7.61
N GLY A 72 3.73 -7.50 -8.81
CA GLY A 72 3.20 -8.84 -9.03
C GLY A 72 1.88 -9.12 -8.34
N VAL A 73 1.12 -8.07 -8.04
CA VAL A 73 -0.19 -8.20 -7.39
C VAL A 73 -1.28 -7.92 -8.41
N THR A 74 -2.16 -8.88 -8.64
CA THR A 74 -3.25 -8.73 -9.60
C THR A 74 -4.10 -7.52 -9.20
N HIS A 75 -4.37 -6.67 -10.19
CA HIS A 75 -5.15 -5.46 -9.96
C HIS A 75 -6.52 -5.79 -9.38
N ALA A 76 -6.92 -5.03 -8.38
CA ALA A 76 -8.28 -4.99 -7.89
C ALA A 76 -8.56 -3.56 -7.44
N SER A 77 -9.81 -3.22 -7.31
CA SER A 77 -10.22 -1.88 -6.89
C SER A 77 -11.56 -2.01 -6.18
N PRO A 78 -11.63 -1.74 -4.90
CA PRO A 78 -10.56 -1.25 -4.02
C PRO A 78 -9.53 -2.31 -3.65
N GLN A 79 -8.30 -1.85 -3.43
CA GLN A 79 -7.23 -2.74 -3.04
C GLN A 79 -6.25 -1.99 -2.15
N VAL A 80 -5.82 -2.62 -1.06
CA VAL A 80 -4.77 -2.08 -0.20
C VAL A 80 -3.57 -3.00 -0.26
N ILE A 81 -2.40 -2.42 -0.41
CA ILE A 81 -1.13 -3.15 -0.51
C ILE A 81 -0.19 -2.58 0.54
N VAL A 82 0.44 -3.46 1.33
CA VAL A 82 1.46 -3.04 2.29
C VAL A 82 2.81 -3.53 1.79
N LEU A 83 3.73 -2.60 1.63
CA LEU A 83 5.09 -2.88 1.17
C LEU A 83 6.07 -2.80 2.34
N ARG A 84 7.07 -3.68 2.31
CA ARG A 84 8.21 -3.61 3.21
C ARG A 84 9.42 -4.19 2.49
N ASN A 85 10.52 -3.47 2.52
CA ASN A 85 11.76 -3.90 1.83
C ASN A 85 11.52 -4.13 0.33
N GLY A 86 10.70 -3.28 -0.28
CA GLY A 86 10.44 -3.34 -1.71
C GLY A 86 9.52 -4.46 -2.14
N GLN A 87 8.91 -5.17 -1.20
CA GLN A 87 8.08 -6.32 -1.51
C GLN A 87 6.71 -6.19 -0.87
N VAL A 88 5.72 -6.85 -1.49
CA VAL A 88 4.38 -6.91 -0.94
C VAL A 88 4.39 -7.91 0.22
N VAL A 89 4.08 -7.43 1.41
CA VAL A 89 4.01 -8.29 2.59
C VAL A 89 2.56 -8.60 2.96
N TRP A 90 1.60 -7.85 2.42
CA TRP A 90 0.18 -8.07 2.67
C TRP A 90 -0.63 -7.29 1.64
N ASN A 91 -1.76 -7.84 1.25
CA ASN A 91 -2.72 -7.09 0.42
C ASN A 91 -4.12 -7.63 0.68
N ALA A 92 -5.11 -6.79 0.41
CA ALA A 92 -6.50 -7.17 0.54
C ALA A 92 -7.32 -6.35 -0.45
N SER A 93 -8.49 -6.85 -0.80
CA SER A 93 -9.37 -6.15 -1.73
C SER A 93 -10.81 -6.25 -1.23
N HIS A 94 -11.64 -5.32 -1.73
CA HIS A 94 -13.08 -5.32 -1.49
C HIS A 94 -13.40 -5.32 0.00
N PHE A 95 -14.25 -6.21 0.47
CA PHE A 95 -14.70 -6.20 1.85
C PHE A 95 -13.67 -6.71 2.85
N ASN A 96 -12.54 -7.23 2.36
CA ASN A 96 -11.46 -7.64 3.24
C ASN A 96 -10.63 -6.44 3.74
N ILE A 97 -10.87 -5.25 3.18
CA ILE A 97 -10.18 -4.05 3.61
C ILE A 97 -10.88 -3.50 4.85
N THR A 98 -10.22 -3.61 6.00
CA THR A 98 -10.70 -3.02 7.24
C THR A 98 -9.55 -2.28 7.91
N ALA A 99 -9.89 -1.25 8.68
CA ALA A 99 -8.87 -0.47 9.38
C ALA A 99 -8.03 -1.38 10.28
N ARG A 100 -8.68 -2.34 10.94
CA ARG A 100 -7.98 -3.26 11.84
C ARG A 100 -7.02 -4.16 11.09
N ALA A 101 -7.44 -4.73 9.97
CA ALA A 101 -6.59 -5.64 9.20
C ALA A 101 -5.36 -4.90 8.67
N VAL A 102 -5.55 -3.67 8.19
CA VAL A 102 -4.43 -2.87 7.70
C VAL A 102 -3.48 -2.53 8.83
N ALA A 103 -4.02 -2.16 10.01
CA ALA A 103 -3.18 -1.83 11.15
C ALA A 103 -2.35 -3.03 11.60
N GLU A 104 -2.95 -4.22 11.61
CA GLU A 104 -2.22 -5.42 11.98
C GLU A 104 -1.13 -5.74 10.97
N ALA A 105 -1.41 -5.56 9.69
CA ALA A 105 -0.42 -5.82 8.64
C ALA A 105 0.75 -4.84 8.77
N VAL A 106 0.47 -3.58 9.05
CA VAL A 106 1.51 -2.58 9.22
C VAL A 106 2.36 -2.90 10.45
N GLN A 107 1.74 -3.31 11.55
CA GLN A 107 2.49 -3.66 12.76
C GLN A 107 3.42 -4.83 12.51
N LYS A 108 2.96 -5.85 11.79
CA LYS A 108 3.81 -6.99 11.47
C LYS A 108 4.95 -6.57 10.55
N ALA A 109 4.68 -5.69 9.60
CA ALA A 109 5.70 -5.20 8.70
C ALA A 109 6.73 -4.34 9.43
N GLU A 110 6.30 -3.58 10.45
CA GLU A 110 7.22 -2.79 11.26
C GLU A 110 8.17 -3.65 12.04
N ALA A 111 7.74 -4.84 12.44
CA ALA A 111 8.60 -5.76 13.18
C ALA A 111 9.66 -6.38 12.28
N THR A 112 9.52 -6.29 10.96
CA THR A 112 10.50 -6.80 10.01
C THR A 112 11.68 -5.83 9.96
N ALA A 113 12.91 -6.37 10.11
CA ALA A 113 14.09 -5.53 10.07
C ALA A 113 14.25 -4.87 8.70
N PRO A 114 14.77 -3.64 8.65
CA PRO A 114 15.08 -3.02 7.37
C PRO A 114 16.09 -3.85 6.59
N GLU A 115 15.93 -3.88 5.28
CA GLU A 115 16.88 -4.55 4.41
C GLU A 115 18.15 -3.71 4.34
N GLN A 116 19.28 -4.35 4.75
CA GLN A 116 20.57 -3.66 4.77
C GLN A 116 21.46 -4.36 3.78
N GLY A 117 21.48 -4.14 2.74
CA GLY A 117 22.40 -4.84 1.86
C GLY A 117 23.02 -6.10 2.39
N HIS A 118 22.86 -6.40 3.49
CA HIS A 118 23.17 -7.40 4.00
C HIS A 118 22.89 -8.28 4.59
N GLN A 119 22.81 -8.15 4.89
CA GLN A 119 22.54 -8.80 5.36
C GLN A 119 22.38 -9.71 5.56
N ALA A 120 22.79 -9.75 5.60
CA ALA A 120 22.53 -10.43 5.60
C ALA A 120 22.33 -11.33 5.97
N GLY A 121 22.51 -11.39 6.04
CA GLY A 121 22.35 -12.02 6.22
C GLY A 121 22.06 -12.71 6.76
N ALA A 122 22.30 -12.47 7.00
CA ALA A 122 22.01 -12.90 7.35
C ALA A 122 21.50 -13.73 7.64
N GLY A 123 21.49 -13.71 7.61
CA GLY A 123 21.05 -14.22 7.67
C GLY A 123 20.59 -14.92 7.80
N ASP A 124 21.00 -14.69 7.76
CA ASP A 124 20.60 -15.01 7.54
C ASP A 124 20.43 -15.50 7.63
#